data_9f146b07b7fc3d3a66f83aeea03cd453
#
_entry.id   9f146b07b7fc3d3a66f83aeea03cd453
#
_cell.length_a   1.000
_cell.length_b   1.000
_cell.length_c   1.000
_cell.angle_alpha   90.00
_cell.angle_beta   90.00
_cell.angle_gamma   90.00
#
_symmetry.space_group_name_H-M   'P 1'
#
loop_
_entity.id
_entity.type
_entity.pdbx_description
1 polymer ?
#
loop_
_entity_poly.entity_id
_entity_poly.type
_entity_poly.pdbx_seq_one_letter_code
_entity_poly.pdbx_strand_id
1 'polypeptide(L)'
;QLIRSRDYISDIDVTVLPDAVDSTRVNLLITTRDSWTISVDGGWHSEGRTMVGLSDANIFGSGNKLKFMTNFSRKDFSYGGNMVEYEIPNLLGTFYTAEIGGGRDFYNSTLNMGLRKEFLKPTDYEIGLTYSDIKAKRYMIEQDTSLLVKERNLDVWGGYSHYLRGIKSSVYLSGRYNYRRVSRRPLVAPDYNPALDDQDALLVGGGLYREKFY
;
A
#
# COMPACT_ATOMS: atom_id res chain seq x y z
N GLN A 1 20.80 0.74 4.95
CA GLN A 1 19.58 0.97 4.13
C GLN A 1 18.28 0.85 4.95
N LEU A 2 18.12 -0.19 5.77
CA LEU A 2 16.90 -0.41 6.57
C LEU A 2 16.53 0.75 7.52
N ILE A 3 17.52 1.37 8.15
CA ILE A 3 17.28 2.51 9.03
C ILE A 3 16.93 3.75 8.21
N ARG A 4 17.56 3.95 7.04
CA ARG A 4 17.25 5.06 6.12
C ARG A 4 15.87 4.99 5.48
N SER A 5 15.27 3.82 5.41
CA SER A 5 13.92 3.67 4.85
C SER A 5 12.81 4.03 5.84
N ARG A 6 13.15 4.50 7.05
CA ARG A 6 12.15 4.90 8.04
C ARG A 6 11.77 6.36 7.86
N ASP A 7 10.49 6.63 7.67
CA ASP A 7 9.94 7.98 7.44
C ASP A 7 10.23 8.96 8.59
N TYR A 8 10.54 8.44 9.79
CA TYR A 8 10.87 9.24 10.97
C TYR A 8 12.38 9.46 11.21
N ILE A 9 13.21 9.00 10.29
CA ILE A 9 14.67 9.23 10.35
C ILE A 9 15.08 10.05 9.13
N SER A 10 15.55 11.28 9.39
CA SER A 10 15.95 12.21 8.34
C SER A 10 17.38 11.97 7.84
N ASP A 11 18.26 11.50 8.71
CA ASP A 11 19.66 11.27 8.36
C ASP A 11 20.30 10.20 9.23
N ILE A 12 21.31 9.53 8.66
CA ILE A 12 22.11 8.51 9.34
C ILE A 12 23.57 8.69 8.98
N ASP A 13 24.39 8.84 10.00
CA ASP A 13 25.83 8.75 9.90
C ASP A 13 26.34 7.46 10.55
N VAL A 14 27.24 6.77 9.86
CA VAL A 14 27.84 5.52 10.34
C VAL A 14 29.35 5.69 10.36
N THR A 15 29.90 5.79 11.56
CA THR A 15 31.35 5.89 11.78
C THR A 15 31.87 4.55 12.28
N VAL A 16 32.91 4.06 11.61
CA VAL A 16 33.65 2.84 12.01
C VAL A 16 34.79 3.24 12.90
N LEU A 17 34.80 2.77 14.14
CA LEU A 17 35.86 3.02 15.12
C LEU A 17 36.59 1.71 15.39
N PRO A 18 37.95 1.73 15.46
CA PRO A 18 38.70 0.56 15.90
C PRO A 18 38.35 0.22 17.35
N ASP A 19 38.30 -1.06 17.66
CA ASP A 19 38.12 -1.49 19.05
C ASP A 19 39.43 -1.20 19.83
N ALA A 20 39.27 -0.66 21.04
CA ALA A 20 40.45 -0.25 21.87
C ALA A 20 41.19 -1.44 22.45
N VAL A 21 40.59 -2.63 22.51
CA VAL A 21 41.16 -3.83 23.17
C VAL A 21 41.54 -4.89 22.15
N ASP A 22 40.75 -5.04 21.07
CA ASP A 22 40.94 -6.09 20.07
C ASP A 22 41.02 -5.49 18.67
N SER A 23 42.22 -5.47 18.09
CA SER A 23 42.47 -4.93 16.75
C SER A 23 41.77 -5.70 15.61
N THR A 24 41.20 -6.86 15.89
CA THR A 24 40.44 -7.64 14.91
C THR A 24 38.94 -7.26 14.88
N ARG A 25 38.51 -6.39 15.80
CA ARG A 25 37.14 -5.92 15.94
C ARG A 25 37.01 -4.45 15.59
N VAL A 26 35.81 -4.09 15.18
CA VAL A 26 35.45 -2.70 14.95
C VAL A 26 34.15 -2.39 15.67
N ASN A 27 34.04 -1.19 16.21
CA ASN A 27 32.84 -0.64 16.78
C ASN A 27 32.15 0.23 15.73
N LEU A 28 30.82 0.06 15.55
CA LEU A 28 30.03 0.91 14.69
C LEU A 28 29.29 1.94 15.55
N LEU A 29 29.61 3.20 15.35
CA LEU A 29 28.83 4.31 15.91
C LEU A 29 27.80 4.72 14.87
N ILE A 30 26.52 4.51 15.18
CA ILE A 30 25.40 4.89 14.31
C ILE A 30 24.74 6.10 14.96
N THR A 31 24.82 7.24 14.28
CA THR A 31 24.15 8.48 14.70
C THR A 31 22.96 8.71 13.80
N THR A 32 21.77 8.83 14.38
CA THR A 32 20.51 9.11 13.65
C THR A 32 20.01 10.50 14.00
N ARG A 33 19.41 11.15 13.01
CA ARG A 33 18.63 12.38 13.22
C ARG A 33 17.17 12.09 12.96
N ASP A 34 16.34 12.34 13.95
CA ASP A 34 14.90 12.17 13.82
C ASP A 34 14.30 13.26 12.91
N SER A 35 13.25 12.91 12.19
CA SER A 35 12.40 13.84 11.48
C SER A 35 11.06 14.00 12.19
N TRP A 36 10.33 15.02 11.80
CA TRP A 36 8.96 15.20 12.25
C TRP A 36 8.09 14.04 11.74
N THR A 37 7.40 13.35 12.64
CA THR A 37 6.64 12.13 12.32
C THR A 37 5.20 12.40 11.89
N ILE A 38 4.66 13.56 12.29
CA ILE A 38 3.28 13.93 12.00
C ILE A 38 3.22 14.72 10.70
N SER A 39 2.33 14.34 9.80
CA SER A 39 2.06 15.07 8.57
C SER A 39 0.56 15.28 8.38
N VAL A 40 0.23 16.37 7.70
CA VAL A 40 -1.14 16.72 7.30
C VAL A 40 -1.19 16.71 5.79
N ASP A 41 -2.10 15.92 5.24
CA ASP A 41 -2.33 15.81 3.79
C ASP A 41 -3.65 16.47 3.45
N GLY A 42 -3.74 17.05 2.26
CA GLY A 42 -4.98 17.59 1.71
C GLY A 42 -5.06 17.38 0.22
N GLY A 43 -6.24 17.09 -0.28
CA GLY A 43 -6.44 16.85 -1.70
C GLY A 43 -7.85 17.16 -2.17
N TRP A 44 -7.96 17.44 -3.48
CA TRP A 44 -9.24 17.67 -4.13
C TRP A 44 -9.39 16.65 -5.26
N HIS A 45 -10.57 16.08 -5.35
CA HIS A 45 -10.93 15.20 -6.44
C HIS A 45 -11.80 15.95 -7.47
N SER A 46 -11.66 15.59 -8.73
CA SER A 46 -12.42 16.19 -9.84
C SER A 46 -13.94 16.12 -9.67
N GLU A 47 -14.43 15.16 -8.90
CA GLU A 47 -15.85 14.96 -8.62
C GLU A 47 -16.41 15.86 -7.49
N GLY A 48 -15.71 16.96 -7.18
CA GLY A 48 -16.17 17.90 -6.16
C GLY A 48 -16.01 17.42 -4.72
N ARG A 49 -15.03 16.55 -4.46
CA ARG A 49 -14.71 16.02 -3.13
C ARG A 49 -13.40 16.61 -2.63
N THR A 50 -13.33 16.82 -1.33
CA THR A 50 -12.12 17.25 -0.61
C THR A 50 -11.76 16.18 0.41
N MET A 51 -10.49 15.87 0.50
CA MET A 51 -9.92 14.96 1.49
C MET A 51 -8.95 15.71 2.39
N VAL A 52 -9.02 15.44 3.68
CA VAL A 52 -8.05 15.90 4.68
C VAL A 52 -7.54 14.67 5.42
N GLY A 53 -6.23 14.56 5.54
CA GLY A 53 -5.55 13.46 6.20
C GLY A 53 -4.62 13.95 7.30
N LEU A 54 -4.47 13.11 8.31
CA LEU A 54 -3.47 13.22 9.36
C LEU A 54 -2.73 11.90 9.45
N SER A 55 -1.42 11.92 9.45
CA SER A 55 -0.63 10.70 9.64
C SER A 55 0.49 10.92 10.65
N ASP A 56 0.82 9.85 11.38
CA ASP A 56 1.99 9.77 12.25
C ASP A 56 2.81 8.55 11.84
N ALA A 57 4.05 8.77 11.43
CA ALA A 57 4.97 7.73 10.97
C ALA A 57 5.67 6.96 12.10
N ASN A 58 5.48 7.37 13.35
CA ASN A 58 6.11 6.74 14.52
C ASN A 58 5.20 6.79 15.74
N ILE A 59 3.96 6.31 15.57
CA ILE A 59 2.95 6.38 16.62
C ILE A 59 3.47 5.75 17.92
N PHE A 60 3.41 6.51 19.01
CA PHE A 60 3.92 6.11 20.33
C PHE A 60 5.40 5.67 20.35
N GLY A 61 6.22 6.11 19.40
CA GLY A 61 7.63 5.71 19.33
C GLY A 61 7.86 4.25 18.87
N SER A 62 6.82 3.57 18.38
CA SER A 62 6.88 2.17 17.99
C SER A 62 7.44 1.92 16.59
N GLY A 63 7.64 2.98 15.80
CA GLY A 63 7.99 2.89 14.39
C GLY A 63 6.85 2.45 13.48
N ASN A 64 5.64 2.33 14.02
CA ASN A 64 4.44 2.03 13.26
C ASN A 64 3.81 3.31 12.73
N LYS A 65 3.13 3.21 11.58
CA LYS A 65 2.47 4.34 10.94
C LYS A 65 0.95 4.22 11.09
N LEU A 66 0.33 5.31 11.47
CA LEU A 66 -1.13 5.45 11.49
C LEU A 66 -1.51 6.62 10.58
N LYS A 67 -2.47 6.40 9.69
CA LYS A 67 -3.03 7.43 8.85
C LYS A 67 -4.54 7.46 9.01
N PHE A 68 -5.07 8.63 9.23
CA PHE A 68 -6.49 8.92 9.29
C PHE A 68 -6.84 9.90 8.18
N MET A 69 -7.89 9.62 7.43
CA MET A 69 -8.38 10.48 6.36
C MET A 69 -9.88 10.69 6.50
N THR A 70 -10.33 11.88 6.22
CA THR A 70 -11.75 12.24 6.19
C THR A 70 -12.11 12.90 4.87
N ASN A 71 -13.29 12.60 4.34
CA ASN A 71 -13.77 13.09 3.07
C ASN A 71 -15.00 13.98 3.26
N PHE A 72 -15.04 15.08 2.51
CA PHE A 72 -16.12 16.05 2.51
C PHE A 72 -16.57 16.36 1.07
N SER A 73 -17.86 16.62 0.89
CA SER A 73 -18.36 17.23 -0.34
C SER A 73 -17.91 18.68 -0.42
N ARG A 74 -17.36 19.09 -1.54
CA ARG A 74 -16.94 20.47 -1.77
C ARG A 74 -18.11 21.44 -1.90
N LYS A 75 -19.28 20.93 -2.33
CA LYS A 75 -20.45 21.74 -2.62
C LYS A 75 -21.13 22.28 -1.36
N ASP A 76 -21.22 21.45 -0.35
CA ASP A 76 -22.03 21.68 0.86
C ASP A 76 -21.31 21.31 2.15
N PHE A 77 -20.02 20.94 2.05
CA PHE A 77 -19.20 20.43 3.15
C PHE A 77 -19.82 19.25 3.91
N SER A 78 -20.77 18.56 3.28
CA SER A 78 -21.33 17.35 3.88
C SER A 78 -20.26 16.28 4.09
N TYR A 79 -20.33 15.60 5.21
CA TYR A 79 -19.40 14.54 5.58
C TYR A 79 -19.56 13.32 4.67
N GLY A 80 -18.46 12.87 4.10
CA GLY A 80 -18.42 11.74 3.16
C GLY A 80 -17.97 10.43 3.75
N GLY A 81 -17.24 10.47 4.86
CA GLY A 81 -16.73 9.27 5.53
C GLY A 81 -15.27 9.37 5.93
N ASN A 82 -14.81 8.36 6.66
CA ASN A 82 -13.44 8.24 7.15
C ASN A 82 -12.77 6.99 6.62
N MET A 83 -11.44 7.06 6.50
CA MET A 83 -10.54 5.93 6.25
C MET A 83 -9.43 5.94 7.29
N VAL A 84 -9.03 4.77 7.72
CA VAL A 84 -7.92 4.55 8.65
C VAL A 84 -6.99 3.52 8.04
N GLU A 85 -5.69 3.77 8.09
CA GLU A 85 -4.65 2.85 7.65
C GLU A 85 -3.62 2.71 8.77
N TYR A 86 -3.23 1.49 9.07
CA TYR A 86 -2.21 1.17 10.05
C TYR A 86 -1.17 0.25 9.41
N GLU A 87 0.09 0.64 9.52
CA GLU A 87 1.22 -0.10 8.96
C GLU A 87 2.21 -0.44 10.08
N ILE A 88 2.65 -1.69 10.10
CA ILE A 88 3.67 -2.23 11.01
C ILE A 88 4.87 -2.63 10.15
N PRO A 89 5.84 -1.76 9.95
CA PRO A 89 7.05 -2.12 9.24
C PRO A 89 7.94 -3.01 10.11
N ASN A 90 8.63 -3.95 9.48
CA ASN A 90 9.53 -4.90 10.17
C ASN A 90 8.82 -5.73 11.27
N LEU A 91 7.66 -6.28 10.93
CA LEU A 91 6.83 -7.08 11.82
C LEU A 91 7.68 -8.15 12.54
N LEU A 92 7.73 -8.08 13.87
CA LEU A 92 8.50 -8.98 14.73
C LEU A 92 9.98 -9.14 14.33
N GLY A 93 10.60 -8.14 13.70
CA GLY A 93 11.98 -8.21 13.26
C GLY A 93 12.23 -9.05 12.00
N THR A 94 11.19 -9.43 11.26
CA THR A 94 11.28 -10.33 10.11
C THR A 94 11.47 -9.62 8.77
N PHE A 95 11.55 -8.29 8.77
CA PHE A 95 11.57 -7.44 7.58
C PHE A 95 10.29 -7.47 6.73
N TYR A 96 9.24 -8.11 7.22
CA TYR A 96 7.92 -8.00 6.61
C TYR A 96 7.21 -6.75 7.11
N THR A 97 6.49 -6.10 6.23
CA THR A 97 5.57 -5.01 6.56
C THR A 97 4.17 -5.56 6.52
N ALA A 98 3.43 -5.42 7.62
CA ALA A 98 2.01 -5.70 7.66
C ALA A 98 1.22 -4.39 7.59
N GLU A 99 0.11 -4.42 6.85
CA GLU A 99 -0.78 -3.28 6.72
C GLU A 99 -2.23 -3.71 6.86
N ILE A 100 -3.02 -2.88 7.50
CA ILE A 100 -4.47 -3.00 7.57
C ILE A 100 -5.06 -1.61 7.41
N GLY A 101 -6.07 -1.49 6.57
CA GLY A 101 -6.77 -0.24 6.37
C GLY A 101 -8.21 -0.47 6.00
N GLY A 102 -9.04 0.52 6.24
CA GLY A 102 -10.43 0.45 5.84
C GLY A 102 -11.19 1.68 6.23
N GLY A 103 -12.40 1.75 5.71
CA GLY A 103 -13.28 2.87 5.99
C GLY A 103 -14.39 3.03 4.98
N ARG A 104 -14.92 4.22 4.97
CA ARG A 104 -16.01 4.60 4.08
C ARG A 104 -15.69 5.95 3.44
N ASP A 105 -16.10 6.09 2.19
CA ASP A 105 -16.30 7.36 1.54
C ASP A 105 -17.76 7.46 1.04
N PHE A 106 -18.14 8.52 0.32
CA PHE A 106 -19.51 8.74 -0.15
C PHE A 106 -20.14 7.53 -0.85
N TYR A 107 -19.36 6.72 -1.54
CA TYR A 107 -19.86 5.66 -2.42
C TYR A 107 -19.23 4.30 -2.14
N ASN A 108 -18.13 4.26 -1.41
CA ASN A 108 -17.35 3.06 -1.21
C ASN A 108 -17.19 2.75 0.29
N SER A 109 -17.16 1.45 0.58
CA SER A 109 -16.64 0.94 1.85
C SER A 109 -15.55 -0.04 1.51
N THR A 110 -14.37 0.13 2.07
CA THR A 110 -13.18 -0.66 1.76
C THR A 110 -12.59 -1.27 3.02
N LEU A 111 -12.05 -2.47 2.88
CA LEU A 111 -11.16 -3.11 3.83
C LEU A 111 -9.97 -3.64 3.03
N ASN A 112 -8.76 -3.25 3.43
CA ASN A 112 -7.52 -3.71 2.83
C ASN A 112 -6.65 -4.33 3.90
N MET A 113 -5.97 -5.42 3.56
CA MET A 113 -4.98 -6.08 4.40
C MET A 113 -3.81 -6.48 3.53
N GLY A 114 -2.59 -6.34 4.04
CA GLY A 114 -1.40 -6.68 3.29
C GLY A 114 -0.29 -7.20 4.19
N LEU A 115 0.52 -8.06 3.60
CA LEU A 115 1.80 -8.50 4.15
C LEU A 115 2.80 -8.51 3.01
N ARG A 116 3.88 -7.77 3.13
CA ARG A 116 4.90 -7.70 2.09
C ARG A 116 6.30 -7.68 2.68
N LYS A 117 7.24 -8.26 1.96
CA LYS A 117 8.67 -8.08 2.14
C LYS A 117 9.24 -7.55 0.84
N GLU A 118 9.89 -6.41 0.91
CA GLU A 118 10.56 -5.78 -0.22
C GLU A 118 12.01 -6.24 -0.34
N PHE A 119 12.64 -5.99 -1.47
CA PHE A 119 14.08 -6.20 -1.65
C PHE A 119 14.87 -5.30 -0.69
N LEU A 120 15.66 -5.92 0.18
CA LEU A 120 16.52 -5.19 1.13
C LEU A 120 17.92 -4.96 0.61
N LYS A 121 18.34 -5.75 -0.36
CA LYS A 121 19.66 -5.71 -1.01
C LYS A 121 19.53 -6.10 -2.48
N PRO A 122 20.54 -5.79 -3.32
CA PRO A 122 20.46 -6.04 -4.75
C PRO A 122 20.24 -7.49 -5.15
N THR A 123 20.73 -8.44 -4.34
CA THR A 123 20.43 -9.86 -4.50
C THR A 123 19.58 -10.30 -3.33
N ASP A 124 18.31 -10.44 -3.54
CA ASP A 124 17.33 -10.79 -2.52
C ASP A 124 16.02 -11.26 -3.17
N TYR A 125 15.05 -11.60 -2.33
CA TYR A 125 13.68 -11.90 -2.77
C TYR A 125 12.70 -10.90 -2.16
N GLU A 126 11.64 -10.65 -2.89
CA GLU A 126 10.43 -10.00 -2.38
C GLU A 126 9.25 -10.97 -2.47
N ILE A 127 8.30 -10.78 -1.61
CA ILE A 127 7.04 -11.54 -1.62
C ILE A 127 5.96 -10.67 -0.99
N GLY A 128 4.75 -10.80 -1.48
CA GLY A 128 3.63 -10.09 -0.91
C GLY A 128 2.31 -10.79 -1.15
N LEU A 129 1.40 -10.48 -0.25
CA LEU A 129 0.01 -10.88 -0.27
C LEU A 129 -0.83 -9.67 0.09
N THR A 130 -1.82 -9.33 -0.73
CA THR A 130 -2.83 -8.33 -0.36
C THR A 130 -4.23 -8.86 -0.56
N TYR A 131 -5.11 -8.46 0.32
CA TYR A 131 -6.54 -8.71 0.25
C TYR A 131 -7.29 -7.39 0.29
N SER A 132 -8.29 -7.22 -0.58
CA SER A 132 -9.22 -6.11 -0.52
C SER A 132 -10.67 -6.58 -0.62
N ASP A 133 -11.55 -6.01 0.21
CA ASP A 133 -13.02 -6.15 0.13
C ASP A 133 -13.59 -4.74 -0.09
N ILE A 134 -14.20 -4.53 -1.24
CA ILE A 134 -14.72 -3.23 -1.67
C ILE A 134 -16.21 -3.38 -1.93
N LYS A 135 -17.00 -2.54 -1.27
CA LYS A 135 -18.44 -2.37 -1.59
C LYS A 135 -18.60 -0.97 -2.17
N ALA A 136 -18.97 -0.90 -3.44
CA ALA A 136 -19.09 0.34 -4.18
C ALA A 136 -20.52 0.56 -4.64
N LYS A 137 -21.02 1.78 -4.45
CA LYS A 137 -22.25 2.25 -5.07
C LYS A 137 -21.86 2.98 -6.35
N ARG A 138 -22.15 2.38 -7.51
CA ARG A 138 -21.88 2.97 -8.83
C ARG A 138 -23.17 3.49 -9.43
N TYR A 139 -23.17 4.73 -9.86
CA TYR A 139 -24.32 5.34 -10.52
C TYR A 139 -24.22 5.14 -12.02
N MET A 140 -25.32 4.65 -12.62
CA MET A 140 -25.45 4.52 -14.07
C MET A 140 -26.29 5.65 -14.62
N ILE A 141 -25.62 6.58 -15.32
CA ILE A 141 -26.23 7.81 -15.83
C ILE A 141 -27.37 7.50 -16.81
N GLU A 142 -27.18 6.51 -17.68
CA GLU A 142 -28.16 6.16 -18.73
C GLU A 142 -29.48 5.59 -18.18
N GLN A 143 -29.50 5.12 -16.95
CA GLN A 143 -30.68 4.43 -16.38
C GLN A 143 -31.17 5.05 -15.08
N ASP A 144 -30.60 6.16 -14.66
CA ASP A 144 -30.92 6.82 -13.37
C ASP A 144 -30.96 5.83 -12.18
N THR A 145 -30.09 4.85 -12.22
CA THR A 145 -30.06 3.73 -11.27
C THR A 145 -28.69 3.57 -10.63
N SER A 146 -28.66 3.22 -9.35
CA SER A 146 -27.43 2.90 -8.66
C SER A 146 -27.24 1.38 -8.52
N LEU A 147 -26.07 0.92 -8.92
CA LEU A 147 -25.61 -0.46 -8.70
C LEU A 147 -24.88 -0.56 -7.36
N LEU A 148 -25.09 -1.66 -6.67
CA LEU A 148 -24.23 -2.05 -5.55
C LEU A 148 -23.30 -3.17 -6.03
N VAL A 149 -22.03 -2.87 -6.12
CA VAL A 149 -20.98 -3.80 -6.54
C VAL A 149 -20.15 -4.19 -5.32
N LYS A 150 -19.95 -5.48 -5.15
CA LYS A 150 -19.03 -6.03 -4.17
C LYS A 150 -17.88 -6.69 -4.92
N GLU A 151 -16.66 -6.23 -4.63
CA GLU A 151 -15.43 -6.77 -5.22
C GLU A 151 -14.50 -7.25 -4.10
N ARG A 152 -13.91 -8.41 -4.29
CA ARG A 152 -12.87 -8.96 -3.43
C ARG A 152 -11.69 -9.35 -4.31
N ASN A 153 -10.53 -8.86 -3.93
CA ASN A 153 -9.30 -9.20 -4.61
C ASN A 153 -8.34 -9.85 -3.64
N LEU A 154 -7.69 -10.89 -4.11
CA LEU A 154 -6.56 -11.51 -3.44
C LEU A 154 -5.39 -11.47 -4.42
N ASP A 155 -4.37 -10.71 -4.09
CA ASP A 155 -3.13 -10.61 -4.85
C ASP A 155 -2.01 -11.33 -4.13
N VAL A 156 -1.27 -12.16 -4.86
CA VAL A 156 -0.06 -12.80 -4.40
C VAL A 156 1.03 -12.51 -5.41
N TRP A 157 2.19 -12.07 -4.96
CA TRP A 157 3.33 -11.88 -5.85
C TRP A 157 4.62 -12.28 -5.18
N GLY A 158 5.59 -12.59 -6.00
CA GLY A 158 6.95 -12.84 -5.56
C GLY A 158 7.94 -12.47 -6.64
N GLY A 159 9.13 -12.08 -6.23
CA GLY A 159 10.22 -11.73 -7.11
C GLY A 159 11.56 -12.15 -6.53
N TYR A 160 12.50 -12.38 -7.41
CA TYR A 160 13.88 -12.61 -7.04
C TYR A 160 14.78 -11.69 -7.87
N SER A 161 15.71 -11.03 -7.21
CA SER A 161 16.70 -10.21 -7.87
C SER A 161 18.10 -10.78 -7.69
N HIS A 162 18.90 -10.68 -8.72
CA HIS A 162 20.31 -11.04 -8.72
C HIS A 162 21.13 -9.89 -9.27
N TYR A 163 22.24 -9.60 -8.59
CA TYR A 163 23.16 -8.54 -8.96
C TYR A 163 24.50 -9.13 -9.41
N LEU A 164 24.89 -8.84 -10.65
CA LEU A 164 26.15 -9.30 -11.21
C LEU A 164 26.78 -8.21 -12.09
N ARG A 165 28.03 -7.84 -11.81
CA ARG A 165 28.86 -6.93 -12.61
C ARG A 165 28.18 -5.60 -12.95
N GLY A 166 27.52 -4.95 -11.96
CA GLY A 166 26.86 -3.68 -12.16
C GLY A 166 25.46 -3.79 -12.79
N ILE A 167 24.94 -5.00 -12.98
CA ILE A 167 23.62 -5.25 -13.55
C ILE A 167 22.75 -5.95 -12.52
N LYS A 168 21.59 -5.35 -12.19
CA LYS A 168 20.52 -5.99 -11.43
C LYS A 168 19.53 -6.62 -12.41
N SER A 169 19.28 -7.89 -12.25
CA SER A 169 18.25 -8.64 -13.01
C SER A 169 17.21 -9.16 -12.03
N SER A 170 15.94 -8.90 -12.29
CA SER A 170 14.85 -9.32 -11.42
C SER A 170 13.79 -10.07 -12.21
N VAL A 171 13.25 -11.13 -11.62
CA VAL A 171 12.16 -11.94 -12.15
C VAL A 171 11.00 -11.81 -11.21
N TYR A 172 9.80 -11.57 -11.75
CA TYR A 172 8.56 -11.44 -10.99
C TYR A 172 7.52 -12.43 -11.48
N LEU A 173 6.74 -12.94 -10.53
CA LEU A 173 5.53 -13.71 -10.78
C LEU A 173 4.43 -13.13 -9.90
N SER A 174 3.23 -12.98 -10.45
CA SER A 174 2.07 -12.48 -9.73
C SER A 174 0.81 -13.26 -10.12
N GLY A 175 -0.09 -13.39 -9.16
CA GLY A 175 -1.43 -13.92 -9.35
C GLY A 175 -2.45 -13.03 -8.66
N ARG A 176 -3.57 -12.78 -9.31
CA ARG A 176 -4.72 -12.09 -8.75
C ARG A 176 -5.96 -12.93 -8.91
N TYR A 177 -6.64 -13.23 -7.82
CA TYR A 177 -8.00 -13.71 -7.83
C TYR A 177 -8.96 -12.56 -7.58
N ASN A 178 -9.85 -12.32 -8.54
CA ASN A 178 -10.89 -11.31 -8.46
C ASN A 178 -12.25 -11.98 -8.35
N TYR A 179 -13.02 -11.62 -7.35
CA TYR A 179 -14.40 -12.00 -7.14
C TYR A 179 -15.27 -10.76 -7.16
N ARG A 180 -16.21 -10.69 -8.08
CA ARG A 180 -17.13 -9.58 -8.23
C ARG A 180 -18.56 -10.06 -8.25
N ARG A 181 -19.43 -9.39 -7.47
CA ARG A 181 -20.89 -9.61 -7.48
C ARG A 181 -21.60 -8.28 -7.58
N VAL A 182 -22.61 -8.26 -8.42
CA VAL A 182 -23.48 -7.10 -8.63
C VAL A 182 -24.85 -7.40 -8.02
N SER A 183 -25.16 -6.71 -6.93
CA SER A 183 -26.48 -6.70 -6.31
C SER A 183 -27.20 -5.40 -6.69
N ARG A 184 -28.51 -5.42 -6.79
CA ARG A 184 -29.36 -4.33 -7.33
C ARG A 184 -29.05 -4.04 -8.80
N ARG A 185 -29.46 -4.96 -9.64
CA ARG A 185 -29.48 -4.78 -11.09
C ARG A 185 -30.71 -3.97 -11.50
N PRO A 186 -30.65 -3.14 -12.56
CA PRO A 186 -31.83 -2.50 -13.11
C PRO A 186 -32.85 -3.54 -13.58
N LEU A 187 -34.13 -3.20 -13.45
CA LEU A 187 -35.24 -4.10 -13.85
C LEU A 187 -35.33 -4.30 -15.37
N VAL A 188 -34.84 -3.34 -16.15
CA VAL A 188 -34.76 -3.43 -17.60
C VAL A 188 -33.33 -3.78 -17.96
N ALA A 189 -33.13 -4.93 -18.58
CA ALA A 189 -31.84 -5.30 -19.13
C ALA A 189 -31.53 -4.41 -20.35
N PRO A 190 -30.58 -3.48 -20.29
CA PRO A 190 -30.06 -2.85 -21.50
C PRO A 190 -29.30 -3.90 -22.32
N ASP A 191 -28.92 -3.55 -23.51
CA ASP A 191 -27.96 -4.32 -24.29
C ASP A 191 -26.80 -4.77 -23.42
N TYR A 192 -26.27 -5.96 -23.70
CA TYR A 192 -25.28 -6.62 -22.88
C TYR A 192 -24.19 -5.65 -22.37
N ASN A 193 -24.15 -5.46 -21.06
CA ASN A 193 -23.13 -4.66 -20.41
C ASN A 193 -22.34 -5.55 -19.42
N PRO A 194 -21.09 -5.91 -19.75
CA PRO A 194 -20.27 -6.77 -18.89
C PRO A 194 -19.98 -6.17 -17.51
N ALA A 195 -20.17 -4.85 -17.32
CA ALA A 195 -20.06 -4.22 -16.01
C ALA A 195 -21.16 -4.66 -15.02
N LEU A 196 -22.25 -5.26 -15.52
CA LEU A 196 -23.35 -5.79 -14.74
C LEU A 196 -23.20 -7.26 -14.39
N ASP A 197 -22.19 -7.94 -14.92
CA ASP A 197 -22.00 -9.35 -14.70
C ASP A 197 -21.25 -9.64 -13.41
N ASP A 198 -21.62 -10.73 -12.78
CA ASP A 198 -20.80 -11.35 -11.75
C ASP A 198 -19.58 -11.95 -12.42
N GLN A 199 -18.43 -11.79 -11.78
CA GLN A 199 -17.14 -12.28 -12.31
C GLN A 199 -16.38 -13.04 -11.24
N ASP A 200 -15.80 -14.15 -11.66
CA ASP A 200 -14.74 -14.85 -10.96
C ASP A 200 -13.58 -14.99 -11.96
N ALA A 201 -12.48 -14.34 -11.67
CA ALA A 201 -11.34 -14.30 -12.58
C ALA A 201 -10.02 -14.58 -11.84
N LEU A 202 -9.18 -15.40 -12.43
CA LEU A 202 -7.80 -15.58 -12.04
C LEU A 202 -6.91 -14.97 -13.11
N LEU A 203 -6.11 -14.00 -12.74
CA LEU A 203 -5.12 -13.35 -13.58
C LEU A 203 -3.74 -13.80 -13.11
N VAL A 204 -2.90 -14.23 -14.03
CA VAL A 204 -1.51 -14.60 -13.76
C VAL A 204 -0.60 -13.76 -14.66
N GLY A 205 0.43 -13.20 -14.07
CA GLY A 205 1.40 -12.37 -14.77
C GLY A 205 2.82 -12.66 -14.34
N GLY A 206 3.76 -12.33 -15.18
CA GLY A 206 5.17 -12.41 -14.88
C GLY A 206 5.96 -11.38 -15.68
N GLY A 207 7.12 -11.01 -15.17
CA GLY A 207 7.97 -10.01 -15.79
C GLY A 207 9.44 -10.23 -15.50
N LEU A 208 10.26 -9.71 -16.42
CA LEU A 208 11.71 -9.63 -16.28
C LEU A 208 12.10 -8.15 -16.29
N TYR A 209 12.88 -7.74 -15.32
CA TYR A 209 13.40 -6.39 -15.23
C TYR A 209 14.92 -6.43 -15.17
N ARG A 210 15.56 -5.53 -15.89
CA ARG A 210 17.02 -5.40 -15.91
C ARG A 210 17.43 -3.94 -15.82
N GLU A 211 18.27 -3.63 -14.85
CA GLU A 211 18.77 -2.29 -14.60
C GLU A 211 20.30 -2.31 -14.53
N LYS A 212 20.95 -1.36 -15.20
CA LYS A 212 22.39 -1.18 -15.14
C LYS A 212 22.70 0.02 -14.25
N PHE A 213 23.54 -0.21 -13.25
CA PHE A 213 24.09 0.84 -12.41
C PHE A 213 25.46 1.25 -12.94
N TYR A 214 25.64 2.53 -13.12
CA TYR A 214 26.91 3.15 -13.56
C TYR A 214 27.72 3.65 -12.38
#